data_1e586d69e762b70720435e49cf718775
#
_entry.id   1e586d69e762b70720435e49cf718775
#
_cell.length_a   1.000
_cell.length_b   1.000
_cell.length_c   1.000
_cell.angle_alpha   90.00
_cell.angle_beta   90.00
_cell.angle_gamma   90.00
#
_symmetry.space_group_name_H-M   'P 1'
#
loop_
_entity.id
_entity.type
_entity.pdbx_description
1 polymer ?
#
loop_
_entity_poly.entity_id
_entity_poly.type
_entity_poly.pdbx_seq_one_letter_code
_entity_poly.pdbx_strand_id
1 'polypeptide(L)' 'MYQKFEQLVKARGITTYRVAKDIGLAPTVFSDWKSGKSKPKVDKLKKIADYFGVTIEYFLE' A
#
# COMPACT_ATOMS: atom_id res chain seq x y z
N MET A 1 -2.57 -6.20 8.10
CA MET A 1 -1.57 -5.52 7.25
C MET A 1 -2.21 -4.54 6.28
N TYR A 2 -3.12 -4.98 5.43
CA TYR A 2 -3.79 -4.07 4.48
C TYR A 2 -4.55 -2.95 5.18
N GLN A 3 -5.15 -3.24 6.33
CA GLN A 3 -5.94 -2.25 7.07
C GLN A 3 -5.13 -1.00 7.43
N LYS A 4 -3.86 -1.15 7.76
CA LYS A 4 -3.02 0.00 8.06
C LYS A 4 -2.76 0.84 6.81
N PHE A 5 -2.57 0.18 5.69
CA PHE A 5 -2.42 0.87 4.41
C PHE A 5 -3.70 1.66 4.08
N GLU A 6 -4.86 1.03 4.27
CA GLU A 6 -6.13 1.69 4.00
C GLU A 6 -6.32 2.94 4.88
N GLN A 7 -5.92 2.84 6.15
CA GLN A 7 -6.01 3.99 7.05
C GLN A 7 -5.16 5.16 6.56
N LEU A 8 -3.96 4.88 6.04
CA LEU A 8 -3.09 5.93 5.51
C LEU A 8 -3.70 6.58 4.27
N VAL A 9 -4.27 5.78 3.38
CA VAL A 9 -4.92 6.28 2.17
C VAL A 9 -6.06 7.22 2.54
N LYS A 10 -6.91 6.79 3.47
CA LYS A 10 -8.04 7.61 3.92
C LYS A 10 -7.59 8.88 4.62
N ALA A 11 -6.55 8.78 5.44
CA ALA A 11 -6.04 9.94 6.16
C ALA A 11 -5.52 11.01 5.20
N ARG A 12 -5.00 10.60 4.04
CA ARG A 12 -4.52 11.53 3.03
C ARG A 12 -5.62 12.00 2.08
N GLY A 13 -6.80 11.41 2.16
CA GLY A 13 -7.89 11.77 1.26
C GLY A 13 -7.63 11.40 -0.20
N ILE A 14 -6.88 10.33 -0.43
CA ILE A 14 -6.55 9.85 -1.77
C ILE A 14 -7.10 8.44 -1.97
N THR A 15 -6.91 7.88 -3.16
CA THR A 15 -7.38 6.54 -3.50
C THR A 15 -6.21 5.59 -3.69
N THR A 16 -6.46 4.29 -3.61
CA THR A 16 -5.45 3.28 -3.92
C THR A 16 -4.96 3.40 -5.36
N TYR A 17 -5.86 3.78 -6.27
CA TYR A 17 -5.50 4.02 -7.67
C TYR A 17 -4.44 5.12 -7.77
N ARG A 18 -4.62 6.21 -7.02
CA ARG A 18 -3.67 7.31 -7.01
C ARG A 18 -2.30 6.86 -6.51
N VAL A 19 -2.27 6.05 -5.43
CA VAL A 19 -1.02 5.53 -4.90
C VAL A 19 -0.32 4.67 -5.94
N ALA A 20 -1.07 3.74 -6.56
CA ALA A 20 -0.51 2.86 -7.59
C ALA A 20 0.11 3.66 -8.73
N LYS A 21 -0.61 4.68 -9.20
CA LYS A 21 -0.13 5.55 -10.27
C LYS A 21 1.15 6.27 -9.89
N ASP A 22 1.19 6.82 -8.68
CA ASP A 22 2.32 7.63 -8.23
C ASP A 22 3.60 6.81 -8.05
N ILE A 23 3.48 5.55 -7.65
CA ILE A 23 4.67 4.71 -7.41
C ILE A 23 4.90 3.67 -8.51
N GLY A 24 4.08 3.70 -9.57
CA GLY A 24 4.31 2.85 -10.73
C GLY A 24 3.94 1.39 -10.54
N LEU A 25 2.95 1.11 -9.72
CA LEU A 25 2.44 -0.25 -9.54
C LEU A 25 1.09 -0.43 -10.22
N ALA A 26 0.76 -1.68 -10.58
CA ALA A 26 -0.56 -1.99 -11.11
C ALA A 26 -1.61 -1.85 -10.00
N PRO A 27 -2.79 -1.27 -10.28
CA PRO A 27 -3.83 -1.14 -9.26
C PRO A 27 -4.28 -2.48 -8.67
N THR A 28 -4.15 -3.57 -9.43
CA THR A 28 -4.51 -4.91 -8.96
C THR A 28 -3.68 -5.38 -7.77
N VAL A 29 -2.49 -4.81 -7.58
CA VAL A 29 -1.66 -5.12 -6.40
C VAL A 29 -2.45 -4.86 -5.12
N PHE A 30 -3.16 -3.74 -5.07
CA PHE A 30 -3.89 -3.36 -3.87
C PHE A 30 -5.20 -4.12 -3.72
N SER A 31 -5.91 -4.40 -4.82
CA SER A 31 -7.12 -5.20 -4.73
C SER A 31 -6.82 -6.65 -4.33
N ASP A 32 -5.71 -7.22 -4.82
CA ASP A 32 -5.28 -8.55 -4.41
C ASP A 32 -4.87 -8.57 -2.94
N TRP A 33 -4.22 -7.51 -2.48
CA TRP A 33 -3.83 -7.38 -1.08
C TRP A 33 -5.07 -7.30 -0.18
N LYS A 34 -6.04 -6.48 -0.58
CA LYS A 34 -7.27 -6.31 0.19
C LYS A 34 -8.06 -7.61 0.32
N SER A 35 -8.15 -8.37 -0.78
CA SER A 35 -8.89 -9.63 -0.78
C SER A 35 -8.14 -10.79 -0.13
N GLY A 36 -6.86 -10.61 0.18
CA GLY A 36 -6.02 -11.66 0.73
C GLY A 36 -5.45 -12.61 -0.32
N LYS A 37 -5.65 -12.32 -1.60
CA LYS A 37 -5.16 -13.16 -2.67
C LYS A 37 -3.63 -13.17 -2.72
N SER A 38 -3.01 -12.01 -2.54
CA SER A 38 -1.56 -11.91 -2.48
C SER A 38 -1.14 -10.68 -1.70
N LYS A 39 0.08 -10.72 -1.15
CA LYS A 39 0.67 -9.60 -0.43
C LYS A 39 1.78 -8.99 -1.27
N PRO A 40 1.99 -7.67 -1.21
CA PRO A 40 3.14 -7.08 -1.87
C PRO A 40 4.44 -7.61 -1.26
N LYS A 41 5.43 -7.89 -2.10
CA LYS A 41 6.74 -8.31 -1.63
C LYS A 41 7.49 -7.13 -1.04
N VAL A 42 8.63 -7.41 -0.41
CA VAL A 42 9.40 -6.41 0.32
C VAL A 42 9.73 -5.19 -0.55
N ASP A 43 10.14 -5.41 -1.79
CA ASP A 43 10.50 -4.30 -2.69
C ASP A 43 9.31 -3.39 -2.97
N LYS A 44 8.14 -3.95 -3.20
CA LYS A 44 6.91 -3.16 -3.42
C LYS A 44 6.44 -2.51 -2.12
N LEU A 45 6.51 -3.26 -1.03
CA LEU A 45 6.11 -2.75 0.28
C LEU A 45 6.97 -1.56 0.69
N LYS A 46 8.26 -1.59 0.36
CA LYS A 46 9.15 -0.47 0.62
C LYS A 46 8.74 0.78 -0.16
N LYS A 47 8.35 0.62 -1.42
CA LYS A 47 7.86 1.76 -2.21
C LYS A 47 6.62 2.36 -1.58
N ILE A 48 5.71 1.53 -1.10
CA ILE A 48 4.49 1.99 -0.45
C ILE A 48 4.84 2.72 0.85
N ALA A 49 5.73 2.15 1.65
CA ALA A 49 6.15 2.75 2.92
C ALA A 49 6.82 4.11 2.67
N ASP A 50 7.72 4.18 1.71
CA ASP A 50 8.41 5.43 1.38
C ASP A 50 7.43 6.50 0.92
N TYR A 51 6.42 6.11 0.15
CA TYR A 51 5.40 7.05 -0.32
C TYR A 51 4.67 7.73 0.84
N PHE A 52 4.38 6.97 1.89
CA PHE A 52 3.66 7.50 3.05
C PHE A 52 4.59 8.00 4.17
N GLY A 53 5.91 7.86 3.99
CA GLY A 53 6.85 8.29 5.02
C GLY A 53 6.83 7.44 6.28
N VAL A 54 6.51 6.14 6.14
CA VAL A 54 6.51 5.20 7.26
C VAL A 54 7.51 4.09 6.99
N THR A 55 7.76 3.25 8.00
CA THR A 55 8.64 2.09 7.82
C THR A 55 7.85 0.89 7.33
N ILE A 56 8.55 -0.11 6.78
CA ILE A 56 7.93 -1.37 6.38
C ILE A 56 7.29 -2.04 7.60
N GLU A 57 7.97 -1.98 8.74
CA GLU A 57 7.49 -2.58 9.99
C GLU A 57 6.12 -2.04 10.40
N TYR A 58 5.81 -0.81 10.03
CA TYR A 58 4.50 -0.24 10.31
C TYR A 58 3.37 -1.10 9.76
N PHE A 59 3.57 -1.67 8.56
CA PHE A 59 2.56 -2.53 7.95
C PHE A 59 2.55 -3.94 8.52
N LEU A 60 3.67 -4.36 9.10
CA LEU A 60 3.81 -5.72 9.61
C LEU A 60 3.30 -5.89 11.05
N GLU A 61 3.05 -4.82 11.74
CA GLU A 61 2.56 -4.85 13.13
C GLU A 61 1.09 -5.17 13.23
#